data_238a22fbc435299f164a6e55dab85e48
#
_entry.id   238a22fbc435299f164a6e55dab85e48
#
_cell.length_a   1.000
_cell.length_b   1.000
_cell.length_c   1.000
_cell.angle_alpha   90.00
_cell.angle_beta   90.00
_cell.angle_gamma   90.00
#
_symmetry.space_group_name_H-M   'P 1'
#
loop_
_entity.id
_entity.type
_entity.pdbx_description
1 polymer ?
#
loop_
_entity_poly.entity_id
_entity_poly.type
_entity_poly.pdbx_seq_one_letter_code
_entity_poly.pdbx_strand_id
1 'polypeptide(L)'
;MPRTRRPRTTLADRISPRRNLLATLLLLAGCGDAGTEPTTTSAPTPAEGIQATAPAASNPASTDSLAPILHPSGSVAIRPGATEVYGEPSDVDFGIVPPGSKLRTVMKLVNPTDRPVVIRAAMPTCQCTTVQVAGETIPPKGAIGIPMTLQVPSTTGEKKAAVNIVFAPQVRGPRLTLRAVSAYPVQARASSVGPETLWIDALKPEGMTGRIRLVASDDRPFNVLSVNGAPPSFIGSSTASTEQVVAYDLTGETQASMPKWMMIETDHPEAPMLEMRVRHRWSMLPHQFKDYTVKVQFDGYIANVGRLAPGSTAEFTVELKQFRGRTLQMLRSGDPRFEVMLLSQTQGDGDRVKVVGALRPKADVRGPFTCPVVFVTPQGVETMYVIGTVR
;
A
#
# COMPACT_ATOMS: atom_id res chain seq x y z
N MET A 1 50.88 -42.58 -2.94
CA MET A 1 50.07 -42.80 -1.73
C MET A 1 48.60 -42.86 -2.16
N PRO A 2 47.93 -44.01 -1.99
CA PRO A 2 46.58 -44.20 -2.53
C PRO A 2 45.47 -43.72 -1.58
N ARG A 3 44.46 -43.07 -2.15
CA ARG A 3 43.27 -42.60 -1.46
C ARG A 3 42.31 -43.77 -1.20
N THR A 4 41.99 -44.02 0.06
CA THR A 4 40.99 -44.99 0.51
C THR A 4 39.57 -44.42 0.36
N ARG A 5 38.72 -45.11 -0.39
CA ARG A 5 37.27 -44.88 -0.48
C ARG A 5 36.57 -45.46 0.75
N ARG A 6 35.69 -44.67 1.38
CA ARG A 6 34.73 -45.18 2.39
C ARG A 6 33.42 -45.59 1.72
N PRO A 7 32.76 -46.64 2.22
CA PRO A 7 31.53 -47.18 1.61
C PRO A 7 30.28 -46.32 1.99
N ARG A 8 29.35 -46.25 1.04
CA ARG A 8 28.01 -45.73 1.22
C ARG A 8 27.16 -46.75 1.97
N THR A 9 26.56 -46.36 3.10
CA THR A 9 25.50 -47.08 3.79
C THR A 9 24.15 -46.59 3.28
N THR A 10 23.42 -47.47 2.63
CA THR A 10 22.01 -47.40 2.26
C THR A 10 21.18 -47.63 3.52
N LEU A 11 20.28 -46.76 3.84
CA LEU A 11 19.25 -46.95 4.85
C LEU A 11 17.89 -46.91 4.14
N ALA A 12 17.37 -48.12 3.87
CA ALA A 12 16.00 -48.35 3.46
C ALA A 12 15.14 -48.70 4.68
N ASP A 13 13.85 -48.41 4.52
CA ASP A 13 12.71 -48.93 5.29
C ASP A 13 12.50 -48.49 6.73
N ARG A 14 11.47 -47.67 6.86
CA ARG A 14 10.37 -47.90 7.83
C ARG A 14 9.14 -47.07 7.46
N ILE A 15 8.26 -47.69 6.69
CA ILE A 15 6.86 -47.26 6.52
C ILE A 15 6.07 -47.84 7.69
N SER A 16 5.37 -46.99 8.43
CA SER A 16 4.40 -47.41 9.45
C SER A 16 3.04 -46.78 9.13
N PRO A 17 1.97 -47.55 8.98
CA PRO A 17 0.65 -47.04 8.66
C PRO A 17 -0.08 -46.65 9.97
N ARG A 18 -0.61 -45.44 10.04
CA ARG A 18 -1.57 -45.01 11.10
C ARG A 18 -2.98 -44.87 10.54
N ARG A 19 -3.77 -45.79 10.96
CA ARG A 19 -5.20 -45.98 11.22
C ARG A 19 -6.08 -44.74 11.05
N ASN A 20 -7.07 -44.91 10.18
CA ASN A 20 -8.32 -44.18 10.08
C ASN A 20 -9.16 -44.33 11.36
N LEU A 21 -9.64 -43.23 11.94
CA LEU A 21 -10.77 -43.22 12.87
C LEU A 21 -11.95 -42.55 12.16
N LEU A 22 -12.97 -43.37 11.88
CA LEU A 22 -14.31 -42.93 11.56
C LEU A 22 -14.91 -42.31 12.85
N ALA A 23 -15.51 -41.13 12.74
CA ALA A 23 -16.39 -40.57 13.76
C ALA A 23 -17.79 -40.49 13.19
N THR A 24 -18.66 -41.19 13.88
CA THR A 24 -20.06 -41.46 13.65
C THR A 24 -20.92 -40.20 13.81
N LEU A 25 -21.81 -40.00 12.85
CA LEU A 25 -22.87 -38.99 12.85
C LEU A 25 -24.03 -39.46 13.71
N LEU A 26 -24.43 -38.69 14.73
CA LEU A 26 -25.71 -38.89 15.47
C LEU A 26 -26.67 -37.78 15.02
N LEU A 27 -27.72 -38.20 14.34
CA LEU A 27 -28.93 -37.45 14.08
C LEU A 27 -29.85 -37.57 15.34
N LEU A 28 -30.31 -36.45 15.87
CA LEU A 28 -31.47 -36.38 16.77
C LEU A 28 -32.48 -35.43 16.18
N ALA A 29 -33.58 -36.01 15.74
CA ALA A 29 -34.83 -35.32 15.40
C ALA A 29 -35.61 -35.05 16.68
N GLY A 30 -36.16 -33.83 16.80
CA GLY A 30 -37.10 -33.46 17.87
C GLY A 30 -38.14 -32.50 17.30
N CYS A 31 -39.33 -33.04 17.03
CA CYS A 31 -40.57 -32.29 16.77
C CYS A 31 -41.10 -31.67 18.05
N GLY A 32 -41.68 -30.48 17.99
CA GLY A 32 -42.45 -29.87 19.07
C GLY A 32 -43.22 -28.65 18.56
N ASP A 33 -44.48 -28.88 18.19
CA ASP A 33 -45.51 -27.89 17.97
C ASP A 33 -45.83 -27.09 19.20
N ALA A 34 -46.13 -25.80 19.07
CA ALA A 34 -47.29 -25.12 19.68
C ALA A 34 -47.35 -23.67 19.27
N GLY A 35 -48.42 -23.30 18.60
CA GLY A 35 -48.77 -21.96 18.15
C GLY A 35 -49.09 -20.98 19.28
N THR A 36 -48.86 -19.70 18.98
CA THR A 36 -49.56 -18.60 19.67
C THR A 36 -49.67 -17.44 18.68
N GLU A 37 -50.91 -16.95 18.48
CA GLU A 37 -51.33 -15.89 17.60
C GLU A 37 -50.72 -14.52 17.91
N PRO A 38 -50.64 -13.60 16.91
CA PRO A 38 -50.02 -12.29 17.10
C PRO A 38 -51.04 -11.27 17.65
N THR A 39 -50.65 -10.60 18.72
CA THR A 39 -51.32 -9.42 19.21
C THR A 39 -50.86 -8.20 18.44
N THR A 40 -51.79 -7.60 17.73
CA THR A 40 -51.60 -6.29 17.07
C THR A 40 -51.44 -5.18 18.09
N THR A 41 -50.32 -4.54 18.13
CA THR A 41 -50.12 -3.30 18.89
C THR A 41 -49.76 -2.17 17.88
N SER A 42 -50.58 -1.12 17.97
CA SER A 42 -50.58 0.10 17.16
C SER A 42 -49.21 0.80 17.15
N ALA A 43 -48.81 1.26 15.97
CA ALA A 43 -47.65 2.10 15.75
C ALA A 43 -47.86 3.54 16.29
N PRO A 44 -46.88 4.15 16.97
CA PRO A 44 -46.87 5.59 17.21
C PRO A 44 -46.37 6.34 15.98
N THR A 45 -47.03 7.44 15.72
CA THR A 45 -46.78 8.50 14.74
C THR A 45 -45.33 8.99 14.77
N PRO A 46 -44.65 9.23 13.61
CA PRO A 46 -43.29 9.80 13.60
C PRO A 46 -43.34 11.27 13.97
N ALA A 47 -42.57 11.65 14.99
CA ALA A 47 -42.27 13.05 15.28
C ALA A 47 -41.29 13.58 14.23
N GLU A 48 -41.63 14.71 13.62
CA GLU A 48 -40.72 15.57 12.86
C GLU A 48 -39.53 15.96 13.76
N GLY A 49 -38.31 15.71 13.30
CA GLY A 49 -37.13 16.04 14.08
C GLY A 49 -35.86 16.05 13.27
N ILE A 50 -35.47 17.23 12.83
CA ILE A 50 -34.08 17.72 12.66
C ILE A 50 -33.19 16.84 11.78
N GLN A 51 -33.13 17.18 10.52
CA GLN A 51 -32.04 16.82 9.59
C GLN A 51 -30.74 17.49 10.06
N ALA A 52 -29.89 16.74 10.74
CA ALA A 52 -28.48 17.06 10.85
C ALA A 52 -27.82 16.74 9.51
N THR A 53 -27.61 17.76 8.71
CA THR A 53 -26.76 17.70 7.51
C THR A 53 -25.34 17.43 7.96
N ALA A 54 -24.90 16.18 7.86
CA ALA A 54 -23.48 15.86 7.86
C ALA A 54 -22.85 16.48 6.60
N PRO A 55 -21.68 17.12 6.71
CA PRO A 55 -20.98 17.59 5.52
C PRO A 55 -20.60 16.37 4.70
N ALA A 56 -21.21 16.23 3.53
CA ALA A 56 -20.79 15.30 2.52
C ALA A 56 -19.33 15.59 2.19
N ALA A 57 -18.44 14.68 2.52
CA ALA A 57 -17.12 14.63 1.93
C ALA A 57 -17.34 14.38 0.44
N SER A 58 -17.39 15.46 -0.32
CA SER A 58 -17.39 15.43 -1.77
C SER A 58 -16.05 14.87 -2.22
N ASN A 59 -15.98 13.57 -2.44
CA ASN A 59 -14.99 13.00 -3.33
C ASN A 59 -15.25 13.60 -4.71
N PRO A 60 -14.34 14.42 -5.27
CA PRO A 60 -14.47 14.81 -6.64
C PRO A 60 -14.32 13.53 -7.45
N ALA A 61 -15.38 13.12 -8.14
CA ALA A 61 -15.33 12.12 -9.19
C ALA A 61 -14.26 12.57 -10.19
N SER A 62 -13.07 12.03 -10.05
CA SER A 62 -11.97 12.27 -10.98
C SER A 62 -12.33 11.58 -12.28
N THR A 63 -12.91 12.33 -13.21
CA THR A 63 -12.84 11.98 -14.62
C THR A 63 -11.38 11.82 -14.97
N ASP A 64 -10.99 10.61 -15.30
CA ASP A 64 -9.59 10.18 -15.51
C ASP A 64 -9.05 10.65 -16.87
N SER A 65 -9.53 11.79 -17.36
CA SER A 65 -9.05 12.42 -18.59
C SER A 65 -7.73 13.13 -18.31
N LEU A 66 -6.68 12.73 -19.03
CA LEU A 66 -5.44 13.50 -19.06
C LEU A 66 -5.77 14.92 -19.55
N ALA A 67 -5.12 15.92 -18.94
CA ALA A 67 -5.21 17.29 -19.46
C ALA A 67 -4.80 17.32 -20.93
N PRO A 68 -5.41 18.18 -21.76
CA PRO A 68 -5.03 18.31 -23.17
C PRO A 68 -3.56 18.70 -23.30
N ILE A 69 -2.95 18.29 -24.40
CA ILE A 69 -1.59 18.69 -24.74
C ILE A 69 -1.58 20.21 -24.93
N LEU A 70 -0.67 20.88 -24.21
CA LEU A 70 -0.57 22.33 -24.27
C LEU A 70 0.37 22.74 -25.41
N HIS A 71 -0.17 23.52 -26.33
CA HIS A 71 0.62 24.22 -27.36
C HIS A 71 0.83 25.66 -26.86
N PRO A 72 2.00 26.02 -26.31
CA PRO A 72 2.23 27.37 -25.84
C PRO A 72 2.14 28.36 -27.01
N SER A 73 1.25 29.35 -26.88
CA SER A 73 1.15 30.46 -27.80
C SER A 73 2.23 31.50 -27.45
N GLY A 74 3.24 31.64 -28.30
CA GLY A 74 4.32 32.63 -28.12
C GLY A 74 5.72 32.08 -28.41
N SER A 75 6.70 32.97 -28.39
CA SER A 75 8.10 32.58 -28.56
C SER A 75 8.60 31.78 -27.38
N VAL A 76 9.14 30.60 -27.65
CA VAL A 76 9.75 29.73 -26.62
C VAL A 76 11.21 30.13 -26.46
N ALA A 77 11.66 30.34 -25.22
CA ALA A 77 13.06 30.53 -24.92
C ALA A 77 13.82 29.23 -25.20
N ILE A 78 14.73 29.28 -26.18
CA ILE A 78 15.58 28.13 -26.53
C ILE A 78 16.87 28.22 -25.75
N ARG A 79 17.27 27.10 -25.13
CA ARG A 79 18.53 26.98 -24.39
C ARG A 79 19.70 27.28 -25.32
N PRO A 80 20.60 28.21 -24.98
CA PRO A 80 21.79 28.52 -25.83
C PRO A 80 22.59 27.24 -26.11
N GLY A 81 22.96 27.06 -27.41
CA GLY A 81 23.74 25.91 -27.84
C GLY A 81 22.99 24.57 -27.95
N ALA A 82 21.69 24.53 -27.69
CA ALA A 82 20.91 23.33 -27.92
C ALA A 82 20.71 23.03 -29.39
N THR A 83 21.09 21.83 -29.84
CA THR A 83 20.96 21.33 -31.22
C THR A 83 19.92 20.23 -31.37
N GLU A 84 19.48 19.65 -30.27
CA GLU A 84 18.52 18.55 -30.23
C GLU A 84 17.33 18.89 -29.33
N VAL A 85 16.20 18.21 -29.57
CA VAL A 85 15.02 18.36 -28.73
C VAL A 85 15.33 17.95 -27.26
N TYR A 86 14.91 18.79 -26.34
CA TYR A 86 15.13 18.57 -24.91
C TYR A 86 13.86 18.78 -24.08
N GLY A 87 13.86 18.21 -22.86
CA GLY A 87 12.79 18.42 -21.87
C GLY A 87 13.07 19.63 -20.98
N GLU A 88 12.03 20.41 -20.64
CA GLU A 88 12.12 21.56 -19.74
C GLU A 88 10.90 21.65 -18.80
N PRO A 89 11.06 21.37 -17.51
CA PRO A 89 12.23 20.70 -16.93
C PRO A 89 12.37 19.26 -17.45
N SER A 90 13.58 18.68 -17.39
CA SER A 90 13.79 17.24 -17.67
C SER A 90 13.51 16.34 -16.48
N ASP A 91 13.50 16.93 -15.27
CA ASP A 91 13.26 16.27 -14.00
C ASP A 91 12.25 17.09 -13.19
N VAL A 92 11.26 16.40 -12.61
CA VAL A 92 10.31 16.96 -11.66
C VAL A 92 10.36 16.15 -10.39
N ASP A 93 10.63 16.82 -9.26
CA ASP A 93 10.57 16.26 -7.92
C ASP A 93 9.36 16.83 -7.19
N PHE A 94 8.44 15.96 -6.79
CA PHE A 94 7.23 16.34 -6.05
C PHE A 94 7.48 16.42 -4.54
N GLY A 95 8.69 16.10 -4.07
CA GLY A 95 9.02 16.06 -2.65
C GLY A 95 8.29 14.93 -1.91
N ILE A 96 7.95 15.19 -0.64
CA ILE A 96 7.22 14.25 0.21
C ILE A 96 5.72 14.37 -0.08
N VAL A 97 5.08 13.24 -0.36
CA VAL A 97 3.66 13.16 -0.69
C VAL A 97 2.99 11.99 0.03
N PRO A 98 1.71 12.08 0.37
CA PRO A 98 0.99 10.98 1.01
C PRO A 98 0.99 9.70 0.16
N PRO A 99 1.01 8.52 0.80
CA PRO A 99 0.83 7.25 0.09
C PRO A 99 -0.47 7.21 -0.70
N GLY A 100 -0.44 6.59 -1.89
CA GLY A 100 -1.60 6.50 -2.77
C GLY A 100 -1.89 7.76 -3.61
N SER A 101 -1.09 8.82 -3.49
CA SER A 101 -1.29 10.08 -4.22
C SER A 101 -1.22 9.90 -5.74
N LYS A 102 -2.04 10.65 -6.46
CA LYS A 102 -2.00 10.79 -7.93
C LYS A 102 -1.47 12.19 -8.28
N LEU A 103 -0.22 12.24 -8.72
CA LEU A 103 0.51 13.48 -8.97
C LEU A 103 0.45 13.82 -10.45
N ARG A 104 0.19 15.09 -10.78
CA ARG A 104 0.10 15.58 -12.16
C ARG A 104 1.10 16.69 -12.39
N THR A 105 1.72 16.70 -13.58
CA THR A 105 2.60 17.77 -14.01
C THR A 105 2.52 17.91 -15.53
N VAL A 106 3.00 19.04 -16.04
CA VAL A 106 3.21 19.28 -17.47
C VAL A 106 4.70 19.56 -17.68
N MET A 107 5.36 18.72 -18.46
CA MET A 107 6.75 18.92 -18.87
C MET A 107 6.77 19.38 -20.34
N LYS A 108 7.63 20.32 -20.70
CA LYS A 108 7.74 20.80 -22.08
C LYS A 108 8.77 20.00 -22.84
N LEU A 109 8.51 19.69 -24.12
CA LEU A 109 9.53 19.32 -25.10
C LEU A 109 9.78 20.52 -25.98
N VAL A 110 11.02 20.99 -26.00
CA VAL A 110 11.47 22.15 -26.78
C VAL A 110 12.29 21.67 -28.00
N ASN A 111 11.89 22.10 -29.18
CA ASN A 111 12.57 21.82 -30.43
C ASN A 111 13.43 23.04 -30.86
N PRO A 112 14.73 23.00 -30.69
CA PRO A 112 15.62 24.09 -31.08
C PRO A 112 15.93 24.12 -32.58
N THR A 113 15.47 23.14 -33.36
CA THR A 113 15.78 23.00 -34.78
C THR A 113 14.82 23.80 -35.68
N ASP A 114 15.19 24.01 -36.93
CA ASP A 114 14.35 24.68 -37.95
C ASP A 114 13.36 23.72 -38.64
N ARG A 115 13.28 22.48 -38.20
CA ARG A 115 12.38 21.45 -38.75
C ARG A 115 11.40 20.94 -37.73
N PRO A 116 10.16 20.60 -38.09
CA PRO A 116 9.21 19.96 -37.18
C PRO A 116 9.72 18.57 -36.80
N VAL A 117 9.46 18.16 -35.55
CA VAL A 117 9.84 16.86 -35.03
C VAL A 117 8.57 16.12 -34.55
N VAL A 118 8.31 14.94 -35.12
CA VAL A 118 7.14 14.12 -34.79
C VAL A 118 7.49 13.12 -33.67
N ILE A 119 6.69 13.08 -32.62
CA ILE A 119 6.82 12.12 -31.54
C ILE A 119 6.18 10.81 -31.99
N ARG A 120 6.99 9.77 -32.16
CA ARG A 120 6.51 8.43 -32.49
C ARG A 120 5.92 7.70 -31.28
N ALA A 121 6.60 7.80 -30.14
CA ALA A 121 6.19 7.13 -28.90
C ALA A 121 6.75 7.83 -27.66
N ALA A 122 6.05 7.69 -26.56
CA ALA A 122 6.52 7.94 -25.21
C ALA A 122 6.45 6.62 -24.43
N MET A 123 7.61 6.16 -23.95
CA MET A 123 7.74 4.85 -23.30
C MET A 123 8.02 5.03 -21.81
N PRO A 124 7.00 4.89 -20.93
CA PRO A 124 7.19 4.91 -19.49
C PRO A 124 8.04 3.71 -19.04
N THR A 125 8.91 3.93 -18.06
CA THR A 125 9.71 2.85 -17.45
C THR A 125 8.95 2.06 -16.39
N CYS A 126 7.74 2.53 -15.99
CA CYS A 126 6.82 1.82 -15.11
C CYS A 126 5.38 2.11 -15.53
N GLN A 127 4.47 1.21 -15.21
CA GLN A 127 3.03 1.39 -15.41
C GLN A 127 2.41 2.42 -14.44
N CYS A 128 3.20 2.96 -13.53
CA CYS A 128 2.83 4.01 -12.60
C CYS A 128 2.79 5.41 -13.24
N THR A 129 3.19 5.54 -14.51
CA THR A 129 3.22 6.81 -15.23
C THR A 129 2.37 6.71 -16.48
N THR A 130 1.43 7.64 -16.61
CA THR A 130 0.60 7.77 -17.80
C THR A 130 1.02 9.01 -18.58
N VAL A 131 1.20 8.85 -19.89
CA VAL A 131 1.53 9.90 -20.84
C VAL A 131 0.92 9.55 -22.22
N GLN A 132 0.29 10.53 -22.86
CA GLN A 132 -0.30 10.37 -24.20
C GLN A 132 0.20 11.51 -25.08
N VAL A 133 1.10 11.20 -26.01
CA VAL A 133 1.77 12.20 -26.84
C VAL A 133 2.24 11.62 -28.18
N ALA A 134 1.92 10.37 -28.45
CA ALA A 134 2.27 9.74 -29.73
C ALA A 134 1.50 10.39 -30.89
N GLY A 135 2.20 10.69 -31.98
CA GLY A 135 1.65 11.38 -33.16
C GLY A 135 1.72 12.90 -33.11
N GLU A 136 2.01 13.50 -31.95
CA GLU A 136 2.15 14.95 -31.82
C GLU A 136 3.41 15.47 -32.51
N THR A 137 3.31 16.69 -33.02
CA THR A 137 4.43 17.37 -33.73
C THR A 137 4.90 18.56 -32.91
N ILE A 138 6.20 18.62 -32.64
CA ILE A 138 6.85 19.76 -32.02
C ILE A 138 7.23 20.71 -33.14
N PRO A 139 6.69 21.95 -33.19
CA PRO A 139 6.98 22.90 -34.29
C PRO A 139 8.46 23.33 -34.28
N PRO A 140 8.97 23.80 -35.43
CA PRO A 140 10.31 24.39 -35.51
C PRO A 140 10.45 25.54 -34.51
N LYS A 141 11.58 25.62 -33.79
CA LYS A 141 11.85 26.66 -32.78
C LYS A 141 10.72 26.82 -31.77
N GLY A 142 9.93 25.74 -31.55
CA GLY A 142 8.76 25.74 -30.69
C GLY A 142 8.81 24.69 -29.60
N ALA A 143 7.73 24.57 -28.87
CA ALA A 143 7.57 23.57 -27.81
C ALA A 143 6.13 23.05 -27.73
N ILE A 144 5.98 21.88 -27.12
CA ILE A 144 4.68 21.35 -26.66
C ILE A 144 4.75 21.00 -25.19
N GLY A 145 3.64 21.16 -24.46
CA GLY A 145 3.49 20.73 -23.09
C GLY A 145 2.92 19.31 -23.02
N ILE A 146 3.62 18.42 -22.35
CA ILE A 146 3.23 17.01 -22.20
C ILE A 146 2.66 16.82 -20.81
N PRO A 147 1.36 16.57 -20.67
CA PRO A 147 0.76 16.20 -19.39
C PRO A 147 1.19 14.78 -19.00
N MET A 148 1.64 14.66 -17.76
CA MET A 148 2.10 13.40 -17.19
C MET A 148 1.46 13.18 -15.84
N THR A 149 1.12 11.93 -15.54
CA THR A 149 0.60 11.53 -14.23
C THR A 149 1.51 10.48 -13.64
N LEU A 150 1.86 10.65 -12.36
CA LEU A 150 2.57 9.65 -11.55
C LEU A 150 1.64 9.12 -10.47
N GLN A 151 1.35 7.84 -10.50
CA GLN A 151 0.64 7.15 -9.42
C GLN A 151 1.65 6.70 -8.37
N VAL A 152 1.52 7.26 -7.17
CA VAL A 152 2.33 6.87 -6.01
C VAL A 152 1.71 5.61 -5.38
N PRO A 153 2.50 4.60 -4.99
CA PRO A 153 1.98 3.42 -4.29
C PRO A 153 1.31 3.78 -2.96
N SER A 154 0.44 2.91 -2.46
CA SER A 154 -0.12 3.00 -1.11
C SER A 154 0.89 2.69 -0.01
N THR A 155 2.11 2.27 -0.38
CA THR A 155 3.23 2.03 0.54
C THR A 155 4.19 3.22 0.55
N THR A 156 4.83 3.43 1.69
CA THR A 156 5.88 4.43 1.86
C THR A 156 7.15 4.05 1.09
N GLY A 157 7.98 5.03 0.76
CA GLY A 157 9.26 4.87 0.08
C GLY A 157 9.49 5.77 -1.12
N GLU A 158 10.71 5.76 -1.64
CA GLU A 158 11.08 6.54 -2.82
C GLU A 158 10.39 5.99 -4.07
N LYS A 159 9.78 6.89 -4.85
CA LYS A 159 9.20 6.60 -6.15
C LYS A 159 9.92 7.39 -7.23
N LYS A 160 10.48 6.66 -8.21
CA LYS A 160 11.12 7.23 -9.39
C LYS A 160 10.54 6.58 -10.63
N ALA A 161 10.15 7.41 -11.58
CA ALA A 161 9.65 7.00 -12.88
C ALA A 161 10.32 7.84 -13.98
N ALA A 162 10.46 7.26 -15.16
CA ALA A 162 10.96 8.01 -16.31
C ALA A 162 10.13 7.67 -17.55
N VAL A 163 10.10 8.60 -18.49
CA VAL A 163 9.51 8.44 -19.82
C VAL A 163 10.59 8.70 -20.85
N ASN A 164 10.85 7.70 -21.69
CA ASN A 164 11.77 7.85 -22.83
C ASN A 164 10.95 8.29 -24.05
N ILE A 165 11.31 9.41 -24.65
CA ILE A 165 10.69 9.91 -25.87
C ILE A 165 11.40 9.30 -27.08
N VAL A 166 10.62 8.93 -28.08
CA VAL A 166 11.12 8.41 -29.36
C VAL A 166 10.51 9.25 -30.48
N PHE A 167 11.33 9.79 -31.34
CA PHE A 167 10.92 10.56 -32.53
C PHE A 167 10.86 9.69 -33.77
N ALA A 168 10.08 10.12 -34.76
CA ALA A 168 10.08 9.50 -36.08
C ALA A 168 11.40 9.84 -36.84
N PRO A 169 12.00 8.89 -37.63
CA PRO A 169 11.52 7.51 -37.84
C PRO A 169 11.76 6.55 -36.67
N GLN A 170 12.79 6.73 -35.85
CA GLN A 170 13.13 5.99 -34.61
C GLN A 170 14.32 6.62 -33.88
N VAL A 171 14.38 7.91 -33.84
CA VAL A 171 15.45 8.66 -33.17
C VAL A 171 15.14 8.72 -31.68
N ARG A 172 16.15 8.41 -30.86
CA ARG A 172 16.04 8.52 -29.41
C ARG A 172 15.98 9.99 -29.00
N GLY A 173 14.93 10.36 -28.30
CA GLY A 173 14.73 11.68 -27.71
C GLY A 173 15.16 11.77 -26.25
N PRO A 174 14.78 12.86 -25.57
CA PRO A 174 15.09 13.08 -24.17
C PRO A 174 14.39 12.07 -23.27
N ARG A 175 14.98 11.89 -22.09
CA ARG A 175 14.39 11.17 -20.97
C ARG A 175 13.82 12.18 -19.97
N LEU A 176 12.53 12.06 -19.65
CA LEU A 176 11.85 12.86 -18.66
C LEU A 176 11.72 12.05 -17.37
N THR A 177 12.05 12.64 -16.22
CA THR A 177 12.07 11.93 -14.93
C THR A 177 11.09 12.56 -13.96
N LEU A 178 10.35 11.72 -13.23
CA LEU A 178 9.45 12.09 -12.13
C LEU A 178 9.95 11.43 -10.85
N ARG A 179 9.97 12.16 -9.75
CA ARG A 179 10.37 11.65 -8.43
C ARG A 179 9.36 12.10 -7.39
N ALA A 180 9.16 11.26 -6.38
CA ALA A 180 8.42 11.57 -5.17
C ALA A 180 8.90 10.67 -4.03
N VAL A 181 8.77 11.13 -2.80
CA VAL A 181 8.93 10.31 -1.60
C VAL A 181 7.54 10.09 -1.01
N SER A 182 7.02 8.87 -1.11
CA SER A 182 5.78 8.49 -0.45
C SER A 182 6.01 8.36 1.04
N ALA A 183 5.49 9.26 1.84
CA ALA A 183 5.61 9.22 3.29
C ALA A 183 4.45 9.98 3.96
N TYR A 184 4.17 9.61 5.21
CA TYR A 184 3.29 10.40 6.07
C TYR A 184 4.01 11.67 6.55
N PRO A 185 3.27 12.74 6.91
CA PRO A 185 3.87 13.93 7.51
C PRO A 185 4.69 13.60 8.75
N VAL A 186 4.23 12.68 9.60
CA VAL A 186 5.03 12.13 10.69
C VAL A 186 5.76 10.89 10.22
N GLN A 187 7.08 10.87 10.38
CA GLN A 187 7.94 9.77 10.01
C GLN A 187 8.53 9.10 11.25
N ALA A 188 8.38 7.78 11.34
CA ALA A 188 9.03 6.98 12.38
C ALA A 188 10.40 6.50 11.89
N ARG A 189 11.44 6.68 12.72
CA ARG A 189 12.81 6.29 12.42
C ARG A 189 13.37 5.44 13.56
N ALA A 190 13.72 4.21 13.25
CA ALA A 190 14.58 3.40 14.12
C ALA A 190 16.03 3.51 13.67
N SER A 191 16.96 3.43 14.59
CA SER A 191 18.31 3.97 14.53
C SER A 191 19.26 3.47 13.42
N SER A 192 18.97 2.42 12.63
CA SER A 192 20.06 1.87 11.80
C SER A 192 19.72 1.34 10.41
N VAL A 193 18.48 1.06 10.06
CA VAL A 193 18.17 0.34 8.80
C VAL A 193 17.01 0.97 8.05
N GLY A 194 17.13 2.24 7.68
CA GLY A 194 16.09 2.93 6.92
C GLY A 194 14.90 3.41 7.78
N PRO A 195 14.16 4.42 7.29
CA PRO A 195 13.14 5.10 8.10
C PRO A 195 11.92 4.22 8.44
N GLU A 196 11.67 3.14 7.72
CA GLU A 196 10.41 2.38 7.81
C GLU A 196 10.59 0.95 8.31
N THR A 197 11.80 0.61 8.76
CA THR A 197 12.09 -0.75 9.22
C THR A 197 12.71 -0.70 10.61
N LEU A 198 12.07 -1.42 11.53
CA LEU A 198 12.59 -1.71 12.84
C LEU A 198 13.33 -3.05 12.79
N TRP A 199 14.64 -3.03 12.96
CA TRP A 199 15.45 -4.23 13.02
C TRP A 199 15.65 -4.69 14.46
N ILE A 200 15.27 -5.94 14.76
CA ILE A 200 15.39 -6.54 16.09
C ILE A 200 16.44 -7.64 16.05
N ASP A 201 17.49 -7.52 16.88
CA ASP A 201 18.42 -8.64 17.13
C ASP A 201 17.83 -9.59 18.18
N ALA A 202 16.86 -10.37 17.77
CA ALA A 202 16.11 -11.27 18.64
C ALA A 202 16.94 -12.41 19.27
N LEU A 203 18.22 -12.51 18.97
CA LEU A 203 19.13 -13.47 19.61
C LEU A 203 19.76 -12.93 20.90
N LYS A 204 19.56 -11.63 21.18
CA LYS A 204 20.12 -10.95 22.33
C LYS A 204 19.04 -10.16 23.06
N PRO A 205 18.91 -10.29 24.38
CA PRO A 205 17.91 -9.52 25.16
C PRO A 205 17.98 -8.01 24.91
N GLU A 206 19.21 -7.44 24.88
CA GLU A 206 19.44 -6.02 24.59
C GLU A 206 19.04 -5.60 23.18
N GLY A 207 18.95 -6.54 22.22
CA GLY A 207 18.48 -6.28 20.86
C GLY A 207 16.95 -6.26 20.72
N MET A 208 16.23 -6.65 21.80
CA MET A 208 14.76 -6.67 21.83
C MET A 208 14.15 -5.36 22.33
N THR A 209 14.96 -4.47 22.86
CA THR A 209 14.57 -3.15 23.35
C THR A 209 15.21 -2.05 22.54
N GLY A 210 14.60 -0.87 22.54
CA GLY A 210 15.20 0.28 21.86
C GLY A 210 14.27 1.48 21.83
N ARG A 211 14.53 2.36 20.88
CA ARG A 211 13.79 3.61 20.73
C ARG A 211 13.39 3.86 19.28
N ILE A 212 12.27 4.52 19.13
CA ILE A 212 11.74 5.02 17.85
C ILE A 212 11.65 6.53 17.97
N ARG A 213 12.29 7.23 17.05
CA ARG A 213 12.20 8.68 16.91
C ARG A 213 11.13 8.98 15.89
N LEU A 214 10.18 9.84 16.23
CA LEU A 214 9.13 10.32 15.35
C LEU A 214 9.36 11.80 15.08
N VAL A 215 9.26 12.20 13.81
CA VAL A 215 9.51 13.58 13.37
C VAL A 215 8.40 14.00 12.42
N ALA A 216 7.74 15.14 12.71
CA ALA A 216 6.84 15.80 11.79
C ALA A 216 7.65 16.58 10.75
N SER A 217 7.34 16.37 9.47
CA SER A 217 7.99 17.09 8.35
C SER A 217 7.23 18.36 7.94
N ASP A 218 6.05 18.56 8.48
CA ASP A 218 5.17 19.72 8.24
C ASP A 218 5.15 20.71 9.41
N ASP A 219 6.09 20.56 10.36
CA ASP A 219 6.28 21.38 11.55
C ASP A 219 5.05 21.46 12.49
N ARG A 220 4.08 20.55 12.34
CA ARG A 220 2.94 20.44 13.26
C ARG A 220 3.29 19.62 14.48
N PRO A 221 3.09 20.15 15.71
CA PRO A 221 3.23 19.36 16.91
C PRO A 221 2.21 18.22 16.96
N PHE A 222 2.61 17.07 17.46
CA PHE A 222 1.77 15.88 17.65
C PHE A 222 2.09 15.17 18.95
N ASN A 223 1.17 14.32 19.41
CA ASN A 223 1.38 13.37 20.49
C ASN A 223 1.35 11.94 19.96
N VAL A 224 2.21 11.07 20.50
CA VAL A 224 2.05 9.63 20.37
C VAL A 224 1.00 9.17 21.37
N LEU A 225 -0.05 8.51 20.90
CA LEU A 225 -1.19 8.05 21.70
C LEU A 225 -1.03 6.61 22.16
N SER A 226 -0.46 5.75 21.33
CA SER A 226 -0.15 4.36 21.67
C SER A 226 0.97 3.79 20.80
N VAL A 227 1.65 2.74 21.33
CA VAL A 227 2.57 1.88 20.58
C VAL A 227 2.07 0.45 20.73
N ASN A 228 1.72 -0.20 19.62
CA ASN A 228 1.05 -1.51 19.60
C ASN A 228 -0.20 -1.60 20.50
N GLY A 229 -0.93 -0.49 20.67
CA GLY A 229 -2.12 -0.40 21.51
C GLY A 229 -1.85 -0.19 23.00
N ALA A 230 -0.59 -0.21 23.44
CA ALA A 230 -0.20 0.12 24.81
C ALA A 230 0.15 1.61 24.94
N PRO A 231 0.00 2.21 26.13
CA PRO A 231 0.47 3.57 26.39
C PRO A 231 1.95 3.73 26.00
N PRO A 232 2.35 4.87 25.37
CA PRO A 232 3.71 5.07 24.96
C PRO A 232 4.67 5.27 26.16
N SER A 233 5.84 4.68 26.09
CA SER A 233 6.94 4.96 27.03
C SER A 233 7.83 6.03 26.41
N PHE A 234 7.69 7.29 26.85
CA PHE A 234 8.46 8.40 26.32
C PHE A 234 9.89 8.41 26.84
N ILE A 235 10.82 8.77 25.94
CA ILE A 235 12.19 9.13 26.29
C ILE A 235 12.30 10.65 26.14
N GLY A 236 12.27 11.38 27.27
CA GLY A 236 12.19 12.83 27.29
C GLY A 236 10.77 13.33 27.56
N SER A 237 10.35 14.39 26.84
CA SER A 237 9.05 15.02 27.05
C SER A 237 7.92 14.19 26.43
N SER A 238 6.81 14.09 27.16
CA SER A 238 5.52 13.56 26.68
C SER A 238 4.59 14.65 26.13
N THR A 239 5.04 15.92 26.13
CA THR A 239 4.26 17.04 25.59
C THR A 239 4.28 17.02 24.08
N ALA A 240 3.18 17.46 23.45
CA ALA A 240 3.09 17.61 21.99
C ALA A 240 4.28 18.40 21.43
N SER A 241 4.92 17.85 20.42
CA SER A 241 6.14 18.39 19.81
C SER A 241 6.22 17.95 18.37
N THR A 242 7.02 18.64 17.57
CA THR A 242 7.38 18.21 16.20
C THR A 242 8.32 16.99 16.18
N GLU A 243 8.88 16.66 17.34
CA GLU A 243 9.71 15.48 17.52
C GLU A 243 9.37 14.80 18.84
N GLN A 244 9.16 13.48 18.79
CA GLN A 244 8.99 12.65 19.99
C GLN A 244 9.83 11.38 19.89
N VAL A 245 10.27 10.87 21.03
CA VAL A 245 11.00 9.61 21.12
C VAL A 245 10.27 8.68 22.07
N VAL A 246 9.94 7.49 21.61
CA VAL A 246 9.30 6.44 22.39
C VAL A 246 10.19 5.21 22.49
N ALA A 247 10.20 4.57 23.65
CA ALA A 247 10.84 3.28 23.84
C ALA A 247 9.92 2.15 23.39
N TYR A 248 10.52 1.06 22.94
CA TYR A 248 9.83 -0.22 22.73
C TYR A 248 10.56 -1.32 23.52
N ASP A 249 9.79 -2.30 23.96
CA ASP A 249 10.28 -3.52 24.61
C ASP A 249 9.53 -4.74 24.03
N LEU A 250 10.28 -5.63 23.42
CA LEU A 250 9.81 -6.88 22.80
C LEU A 250 10.45 -8.10 23.47
N THR A 251 11.02 -7.95 24.68
CA THR A 251 11.76 -9.03 25.37
C THR A 251 10.85 -10.23 25.73
N GLY A 252 9.55 -10.01 25.86
CA GLY A 252 8.56 -11.09 26.07
C GLY A 252 8.12 -11.82 24.81
N GLU A 253 8.54 -11.34 23.63
CA GLU A 253 8.08 -11.92 22.37
C GLU A 253 8.90 -13.17 21.99
N THR A 254 8.23 -14.10 21.35
CA THR A 254 8.81 -15.29 20.73
C THR A 254 8.83 -15.15 19.21
N GLN A 255 9.46 -16.09 18.50
CA GLN A 255 9.39 -16.11 17.04
C GLN A 255 7.94 -16.15 16.50
N ALA A 256 7.03 -16.81 17.20
CA ALA A 256 5.64 -16.94 16.79
C ALA A 256 4.78 -15.70 17.10
N SER A 257 5.08 -15.01 18.20
CA SER A 257 4.34 -13.83 18.67
C SER A 257 4.93 -12.50 18.22
N MET A 258 6.16 -12.49 17.68
CA MET A 258 6.82 -11.28 17.20
C MET A 258 5.92 -10.49 16.24
N PRO A 259 5.59 -9.23 16.53
CA PRO A 259 4.73 -8.44 15.67
C PRO A 259 5.39 -8.24 14.31
N LYS A 260 4.61 -8.31 13.24
CA LYS A 260 5.09 -8.04 11.87
C LYS A 260 5.31 -6.57 11.60
N TRP A 261 4.57 -5.74 12.33
CA TRP A 261 4.67 -4.29 12.30
C TRP A 261 4.61 -3.70 13.69
N MET A 262 5.37 -2.66 13.91
CA MET A 262 5.19 -1.76 15.04
C MET A 262 4.14 -0.73 14.64
N MET A 263 3.02 -0.74 15.34
CA MET A 263 1.90 0.16 15.12
C MET A 263 2.02 1.36 16.07
N ILE A 264 2.09 2.56 15.54
CA ILE A 264 2.23 3.79 16.34
C ILE A 264 1.06 4.70 16.01
N GLU A 265 0.25 4.98 17.01
CA GLU A 265 -0.89 5.87 16.88
C GLU A 265 -0.52 7.28 17.35
N THR A 266 -0.94 8.29 16.58
CA THR A 266 -0.72 9.69 16.88
C THR A 266 -2.02 10.49 16.82
N ASP A 267 -2.03 11.70 17.36
CA ASP A 267 -3.13 12.66 17.17
C ASP A 267 -2.97 13.53 15.93
N HIS A 268 -1.87 13.35 15.15
CA HIS A 268 -1.66 14.10 13.91
C HIS A 268 -2.77 13.78 12.89
N PRO A 269 -3.45 14.80 12.31
CA PRO A 269 -4.63 14.58 11.46
C PRO A 269 -4.34 13.78 10.19
N GLU A 270 -3.17 13.96 9.59
CA GLU A 270 -2.77 13.31 8.34
C GLU A 270 -1.87 12.07 8.55
N ALA A 271 -1.51 11.78 9.81
CA ALA A 271 -0.70 10.62 10.18
C ALA A 271 -1.24 9.94 11.45
N PRO A 272 -2.55 9.64 11.54
CA PRO A 272 -3.16 9.10 12.76
C PRO A 272 -2.66 7.70 13.11
N MET A 273 -2.12 6.97 12.15
CA MET A 273 -1.56 5.64 12.31
C MET A 273 -0.32 5.50 11.44
N LEU A 274 0.78 5.11 12.06
CA LEU A 274 2.04 4.80 11.40
C LEU A 274 2.35 3.32 11.58
N GLU A 275 2.97 2.74 10.58
CA GLU A 275 3.48 1.37 10.63
C GLU A 275 4.97 1.34 10.34
N MET A 276 5.70 0.56 11.11
CA MET A 276 7.09 0.21 10.83
C MET A 276 7.20 -1.30 10.68
N ARG A 277 7.77 -1.77 9.59
CA ARG A 277 7.98 -3.19 9.42
C ARG A 277 9.00 -3.70 10.43
N VAL A 278 8.61 -4.69 11.24
CA VAL A 278 9.52 -5.37 12.14
C VAL A 278 10.24 -6.47 11.36
N ARG A 279 11.57 -6.41 11.36
CA ARG A 279 12.44 -7.47 10.86
C ARG A 279 13.31 -7.96 11.99
N HIS A 280 13.48 -9.25 12.09
CA HIS A 280 14.23 -9.86 13.16
C HIS A 280 15.08 -11.04 12.65
N ARG A 281 16.11 -11.41 13.40
CA ARG A 281 17.05 -12.44 12.99
C ARG A 281 16.40 -13.82 12.81
N TRP A 282 15.36 -14.13 13.58
CA TRP A 282 14.59 -15.37 13.41
C TRP A 282 13.95 -15.51 12.03
N SER A 283 13.55 -14.40 11.39
CA SER A 283 12.99 -14.42 10.04
C SER A 283 14.03 -14.66 8.94
N MET A 284 15.32 -14.57 9.28
CA MET A 284 16.43 -14.80 8.34
C MET A 284 17.02 -16.21 8.46
N LEU A 285 16.60 -16.99 9.45
CA LEU A 285 17.01 -18.41 9.49
C LEU A 285 16.53 -19.08 8.21
N PRO A 286 17.35 -19.99 7.61
CA PRO A 286 16.97 -20.65 6.38
C PRO A 286 15.63 -21.34 6.57
N HIS A 287 14.57 -20.70 6.08
CA HIS A 287 13.34 -21.43 5.84
C HIS A 287 13.68 -22.47 4.82
N GLN A 288 13.35 -23.72 5.08
CA GLN A 288 13.27 -24.71 4.01
C GLN A 288 12.34 -24.08 2.97
N PHE A 289 12.91 -23.59 1.88
CA PHE A 289 12.19 -23.12 0.72
C PHE A 289 11.43 -24.32 0.15
N LYS A 290 10.29 -24.63 0.75
CA LYS A 290 9.25 -25.35 0.05
C LYS A 290 8.79 -24.42 -1.06
N ASP A 291 8.86 -24.88 -2.30
CA ASP A 291 8.46 -24.20 -3.52
C ASP A 291 7.36 -23.13 -3.28
N TYR A 292 7.80 -21.93 -2.93
CA TYR A 292 6.94 -20.74 -2.85
C TYR A 292 6.74 -20.26 -4.30
N THR A 293 5.91 -20.96 -5.02
CA THR A 293 5.28 -20.36 -6.19
C THR A 293 4.39 -19.25 -5.66
N VAL A 294 4.87 -18.01 -5.77
CA VAL A 294 4.05 -16.83 -5.45
C VAL A 294 2.83 -16.86 -6.36
N LYS A 295 1.68 -17.18 -5.80
CA LYS A 295 0.45 -17.43 -6.55
C LYS A 295 -0.23 -16.12 -6.96
N VAL A 296 -0.05 -15.07 -6.16
CA VAL A 296 -0.53 -13.71 -6.40
C VAL A 296 0.48 -12.74 -5.81
N GLN A 297 0.86 -11.73 -6.57
CA GLN A 297 1.74 -10.65 -6.08
C GLN A 297 0.92 -9.39 -5.86
N PHE A 298 1.05 -8.79 -4.69
CA PHE A 298 0.51 -7.47 -4.41
C PHE A 298 1.55 -6.39 -4.74
N ASP A 299 1.10 -5.20 -5.09
CA ASP A 299 1.97 -4.01 -5.15
C ASP A 299 2.40 -3.56 -3.76
N GLY A 300 1.58 -3.85 -2.72
CA GLY A 300 1.86 -3.66 -1.30
C GLY A 300 1.11 -4.69 -0.47
N TYR A 301 1.73 -5.17 0.62
CA TYR A 301 1.13 -6.16 1.53
C TYR A 301 0.42 -5.55 2.73
N ILE A 302 0.35 -4.21 2.77
CA ILE A 302 -0.32 -3.45 3.81
C ILE A 302 -1.13 -2.32 3.20
N ALA A 303 -2.31 -2.06 3.75
CA ALA A 303 -3.12 -0.89 3.45
C ALA A 303 -3.48 -0.20 4.77
N ASN A 304 -3.13 1.06 4.91
CA ASN A 304 -3.43 1.87 6.08
C ASN A 304 -4.71 2.65 5.83
N VAL A 305 -5.73 2.38 6.63
CA VAL A 305 -7.03 3.05 6.56
C VAL A 305 -7.20 4.16 7.62
N GLY A 306 -6.12 4.44 8.36
CA GLY A 306 -6.09 5.54 9.33
C GLY A 306 -7.02 5.33 10.52
N ARG A 307 -7.73 6.39 10.91
CA ARG A 307 -8.65 6.38 12.05
C ARG A 307 -10.09 6.16 11.59
N LEU A 308 -10.76 5.20 12.23
CA LEU A 308 -12.15 4.84 11.98
C LEU A 308 -13.01 5.13 13.20
N ALA A 309 -14.24 5.56 12.97
CA ALA A 309 -15.27 5.53 14.01
C ALA A 309 -15.76 4.08 14.23
N PRO A 310 -16.23 3.71 15.44
CA PRO A 310 -16.79 2.39 15.69
C PRO A 310 -17.90 2.03 14.72
N GLY A 311 -17.83 0.84 14.12
CA GLY A 311 -18.80 0.34 13.15
C GLY A 311 -18.81 1.03 11.78
N SER A 312 -17.93 2.03 11.55
CA SER A 312 -17.79 2.66 10.23
C SER A 312 -17.05 1.73 9.26
N THR A 313 -17.26 1.97 7.97
CA THR A 313 -16.60 1.22 6.90
C THR A 313 -15.48 2.05 6.30
N ALA A 314 -14.32 1.44 6.06
CA ALA A 314 -13.22 2.04 5.32
C ALA A 314 -12.93 1.25 4.04
N GLU A 315 -12.69 1.95 2.96
CA GLU A 315 -12.24 1.36 1.72
C GLU A 315 -10.72 1.23 1.69
N PHE A 316 -10.24 0.18 1.07
CA PHE A 316 -8.83 -0.01 0.75
C PHE A 316 -8.67 -0.50 -0.69
N THR A 317 -7.55 -0.14 -1.28
CA THR A 317 -7.22 -0.51 -2.66
C THR A 317 -5.90 -1.27 -2.69
N VAL A 318 -5.83 -2.31 -3.52
CA VAL A 318 -4.61 -3.06 -3.80
C VAL A 318 -4.55 -3.43 -5.28
N GLU A 319 -3.35 -3.43 -5.86
CA GLU A 319 -3.11 -3.95 -7.19
C GLU A 319 -2.52 -5.36 -7.12
N LEU A 320 -3.16 -6.29 -7.82
CA LEU A 320 -2.67 -7.64 -8.04
C LEU A 320 -1.84 -7.64 -9.33
N LYS A 321 -0.59 -8.08 -9.24
CA LYS A 321 0.32 -8.23 -10.39
C LYS A 321 0.18 -9.63 -10.99
N GLN A 322 0.45 -9.76 -12.30
CA GLN A 322 0.35 -11.03 -13.03
C GLN A 322 -1.04 -11.69 -12.89
N PHE A 323 -2.09 -10.86 -12.84
CA PHE A 323 -3.46 -11.31 -12.57
C PHE A 323 -4.44 -11.05 -13.73
N ARG A 324 -3.96 -10.64 -14.92
CA ARG A 324 -4.79 -10.33 -16.10
C ARG A 324 -5.66 -11.54 -16.50
N GLY A 325 -6.92 -11.26 -16.78
CA GLY A 325 -7.90 -12.29 -17.20
C GLY A 325 -8.29 -13.27 -16.10
N ARG A 326 -7.93 -12.98 -14.84
CA ARG A 326 -8.27 -13.80 -13.68
C ARG A 326 -9.28 -13.07 -12.81
N THR A 327 -10.11 -13.84 -12.13
CA THR A 327 -11.13 -13.32 -11.21
C THR A 327 -10.80 -13.76 -9.79
N LEU A 328 -10.90 -12.80 -8.86
CA LEU A 328 -10.86 -13.10 -7.44
C LEU A 328 -12.12 -13.89 -7.06
N GLN A 329 -11.94 -15.05 -6.47
CA GLN A 329 -13.07 -15.90 -6.07
C GLN A 329 -13.74 -15.39 -4.79
N MET A 330 -12.92 -14.94 -3.84
CA MET A 330 -13.39 -14.46 -2.54
C MET A 330 -12.39 -13.51 -1.92
N LEU A 331 -12.91 -12.51 -1.24
CA LEU A 331 -12.18 -11.66 -0.30
C LEU A 331 -12.80 -11.84 1.09
N ARG A 332 -12.01 -12.18 2.10
CA ARG A 332 -12.53 -12.42 3.44
C ARG A 332 -11.57 -11.93 4.52
N SER A 333 -12.13 -11.66 5.70
CA SER A 333 -11.32 -11.39 6.87
C SER A 333 -10.67 -12.66 7.41
N GLY A 334 -9.41 -12.55 7.85
CA GLY A 334 -8.75 -13.56 8.68
C GLY A 334 -8.95 -13.34 10.18
N ASP A 335 -9.62 -12.25 10.59
CA ASP A 335 -9.94 -11.91 11.96
C ASP A 335 -11.47 -11.74 12.11
N PRO A 336 -12.15 -12.53 12.96
CA PRO A 336 -13.61 -12.50 13.08
C PRO A 336 -14.18 -11.20 13.66
N ARG A 337 -13.33 -10.31 14.18
CA ARG A 337 -13.72 -8.97 14.65
C ARG A 337 -13.99 -7.99 13.51
N PHE A 338 -13.64 -8.35 12.28
CA PHE A 338 -13.78 -7.50 11.10
C PHE A 338 -14.58 -8.19 10.01
N GLU A 339 -15.42 -7.43 9.36
CA GLU A 339 -16.06 -7.80 8.10
C GLU A 339 -15.25 -7.23 6.94
N VAL A 340 -15.01 -8.05 5.91
CA VAL A 340 -14.33 -7.63 4.69
C VAL A 340 -15.18 -7.97 3.49
N MET A 341 -15.38 -7.00 2.62
CA MET A 341 -16.20 -7.11 1.41
C MET A 341 -15.40 -6.71 0.18
N LEU A 342 -15.61 -7.41 -0.92
CA LEU A 342 -15.13 -7.00 -2.24
C LEU A 342 -16.12 -5.98 -2.82
N LEU A 343 -15.67 -4.77 -3.12
CA LEU A 343 -16.48 -3.74 -3.75
C LEU A 343 -16.35 -3.77 -5.27
N SER A 344 -15.13 -3.84 -5.77
CA SER A 344 -14.90 -3.91 -7.21
C SER A 344 -13.59 -4.60 -7.55
N GLN A 345 -13.55 -5.16 -8.77
CA GLN A 345 -12.35 -5.66 -9.42
C GLN A 345 -12.34 -5.12 -10.84
N THR A 346 -11.33 -4.33 -11.17
CA THR A 346 -11.18 -3.72 -12.49
C THR A 346 -9.84 -4.08 -13.10
N GLN A 347 -9.83 -4.32 -14.42
CA GLN A 347 -8.59 -4.54 -15.15
C GLN A 347 -7.79 -3.23 -15.17
N GLY A 348 -6.55 -3.28 -14.70
CA GLY A 348 -5.57 -2.21 -14.82
C GLY A 348 -4.72 -2.35 -16.08
N ASP A 349 -3.66 -1.58 -16.14
CA ASP A 349 -2.71 -1.61 -17.25
C ASP A 349 -1.87 -2.89 -17.24
N GLY A 350 -1.67 -3.47 -18.43
CA GLY A 350 -0.87 -4.67 -18.61
C GLY A 350 -1.49 -5.91 -17.96
N ASP A 351 -0.79 -6.52 -17.03
CA ASP A 351 -1.18 -7.75 -16.33
C ASP A 351 -1.75 -7.48 -14.92
N ARG A 352 -2.05 -6.23 -14.60
CA ARG A 352 -2.52 -5.81 -13.29
C ARG A 352 -4.04 -5.82 -13.19
N VAL A 353 -4.50 -6.06 -11.97
CA VAL A 353 -5.92 -5.97 -11.60
C VAL A 353 -6.01 -5.15 -10.32
N LYS A 354 -6.80 -4.08 -10.38
CA LYS A 354 -7.12 -3.25 -9.21
C LYS A 354 -8.28 -3.88 -8.46
N VAL A 355 -8.11 -4.14 -7.18
CA VAL A 355 -9.14 -4.61 -6.27
C VAL A 355 -9.44 -3.51 -5.25
N VAL A 356 -10.70 -3.16 -5.12
CA VAL A 356 -11.20 -2.28 -4.05
C VAL A 356 -12.00 -3.14 -3.10
N GLY A 357 -11.57 -3.15 -1.84
CA GLY A 357 -12.26 -3.82 -0.76
C GLY A 357 -12.75 -2.82 0.29
N ALA A 358 -13.69 -3.24 1.10
CA ALA A 358 -14.14 -2.51 2.28
C ALA A 358 -13.90 -3.34 3.54
N LEU A 359 -13.46 -2.67 4.61
CA LEU A 359 -13.28 -3.26 5.93
C LEU A 359 -14.20 -2.54 6.92
N ARG A 360 -14.93 -3.30 7.72
CA ARG A 360 -15.81 -2.81 8.75
C ARG A 360 -15.47 -3.48 10.09
N PRO A 361 -14.97 -2.77 11.10
CA PRO A 361 -14.81 -3.28 12.45
C PRO A 361 -16.17 -3.57 13.09
N LYS A 362 -16.29 -4.62 13.89
CA LYS A 362 -17.46 -4.80 14.77
C LYS A 362 -17.53 -3.67 15.80
N ALA A 363 -18.72 -3.44 16.34
CA ALA A 363 -19.00 -2.30 17.19
C ALA A 363 -18.19 -2.26 18.50
N ASP A 364 -17.68 -3.39 18.96
CA ASP A 364 -16.87 -3.55 20.17
C ASP A 364 -15.36 -3.36 19.95
N VAL A 365 -14.91 -3.31 18.68
CA VAL A 365 -13.49 -3.10 18.37
C VAL A 365 -13.07 -1.70 18.74
N ARG A 366 -11.95 -1.57 19.46
CA ARG A 366 -11.32 -0.30 19.84
C ARG A 366 -9.80 -0.39 19.73
N GLY A 367 -9.18 0.76 19.54
CA GLY A 367 -7.73 0.90 19.46
C GLY A 367 -7.12 0.47 18.12
N PRO A 368 -5.78 0.39 18.05
CA PRO A 368 -5.07 -0.04 16.87
C PRO A 368 -5.41 -1.48 16.49
N PHE A 369 -5.44 -1.74 15.20
CA PHE A 369 -5.71 -3.08 14.67
C PHE A 369 -4.86 -3.42 13.46
N THR A 370 -4.62 -4.72 13.30
CA THR A 370 -4.05 -5.33 12.09
C THR A 370 -4.99 -6.45 11.67
N CYS A 371 -5.72 -6.26 10.59
CA CYS A 371 -6.66 -7.24 10.06
C CYS A 371 -6.04 -7.99 8.88
N PRO A 372 -5.82 -9.30 8.97
CA PRO A 372 -5.46 -10.12 7.82
C PRO A 372 -6.62 -10.16 6.82
N VAL A 373 -6.36 -9.78 5.59
CA VAL A 373 -7.30 -9.87 4.47
C VAL A 373 -6.84 -10.97 3.53
N VAL A 374 -7.67 -11.98 3.40
CA VAL A 374 -7.37 -13.21 2.66
C VAL A 374 -7.99 -13.14 1.28
N PHE A 375 -7.16 -13.22 0.27
CA PHE A 375 -7.50 -13.28 -1.15
C PHE A 375 -7.52 -14.73 -1.60
N VAL A 376 -8.67 -15.20 -2.03
CA VAL A 376 -8.83 -16.55 -2.58
C VAL A 376 -8.93 -16.45 -4.08
N THR A 377 -8.02 -17.11 -4.77
CA THR A 377 -7.93 -17.13 -6.24
C THR A 377 -7.86 -18.55 -6.75
N PRO A 378 -8.09 -18.82 -8.05
CA PRO A 378 -7.93 -20.14 -8.64
C PRO A 378 -6.52 -20.74 -8.47
N GLN A 379 -5.50 -19.89 -8.26
CA GLN A 379 -4.10 -20.31 -8.09
C GLN A 379 -3.74 -20.57 -6.63
N GLY A 380 -4.57 -20.14 -5.71
CA GLY A 380 -4.38 -20.33 -4.25
C GLY A 380 -4.76 -19.12 -3.42
N VAL A 381 -4.29 -19.13 -2.20
CA VAL A 381 -4.65 -18.16 -1.16
C VAL A 381 -3.43 -17.32 -0.82
N GLU A 382 -3.63 -16.00 -0.79
CA GLU A 382 -2.64 -15.02 -0.36
C GLU A 382 -3.25 -14.06 0.66
N THR A 383 -2.40 -13.43 1.50
CA THR A 383 -2.87 -12.56 2.58
C THR A 383 -2.11 -11.23 2.54
N MET A 384 -2.85 -10.15 2.54
CA MET A 384 -2.36 -8.82 2.89
C MET A 384 -2.93 -8.37 4.24
N TYR A 385 -2.53 -7.20 4.72
CA TYR A 385 -2.97 -6.68 6.00
C TYR A 385 -3.57 -5.28 5.83
N VAL A 386 -4.74 -5.08 6.43
CA VAL A 386 -5.32 -3.74 6.60
C VAL A 386 -5.09 -3.31 8.03
N ILE A 387 -4.53 -2.12 8.19
CA ILE A 387 -4.21 -1.54 9.50
C ILE A 387 -4.95 -0.24 9.71
N GLY A 388 -5.17 0.10 10.96
CA GLY A 388 -5.80 1.35 11.36
C GLY A 388 -6.04 1.40 12.87
N THR A 389 -6.83 2.37 13.31
CA THR A 389 -7.28 2.49 14.70
C THR A 389 -8.77 2.80 14.74
N VAL A 390 -9.49 2.25 15.72
CA VAL A 390 -10.92 2.52 15.97
C VAL A 390 -11.05 3.34 17.24
N ARG A 391 -11.61 4.54 17.14
CA ARG A 391 -11.81 5.47 18.27
C ARG A 391 -13.17 6.16 18.24
#